data_bbf642bb7f097d97789f8267a049bc66
#
_entry.id   bbf642bb7f097d97789f8267a049bc66
#
_cell.length_a   1.000
_cell.length_b   1.000
_cell.length_c   1.000
_cell.angle_alpha   90.00
_cell.angle_beta   90.00
_cell.angle_gamma   90.00
#
_symmetry.space_group_name_H-M   'P 1'
#
loop_
_entity.id
_entity.type
_entity.pdbx_description
1 polymer ?
#
loop_
_entity_poly.entity_id
_entity_poly.type
_entity_poly.pdbx_seq_one_letter_code
_entity_poly.pdbx_strand_id
1 'polypeptide(L)'
;IVNAAVPPFGAWLPDAYPAATVTGAVFMSAFTTKTAVYALIRICAGSEILIVLGVVMAIYGVVYAVLENDARRLLAYHIISQVGYMVAGVGLGTQMAINGVVAHAFCHILYKSLLFMGTGSVLYMTGTAKLTELGGLYKTMPRTMIYTVIGGLSISSFPLFSGFVSKSMTVTA
;
A
#
# COMPACT_ATOMS: atom_id res chain seq x y z
N ILE A 1 7.60 -3.87 -14.25
CA ILE A 1 8.47 -4.30 -13.13
C ILE A 1 8.91 -3.08 -12.32
N VAL A 2 9.56 -2.06 -12.89
CA VAL A 2 10.05 -0.87 -12.14
C VAL A 2 8.92 -0.16 -11.40
N ASN A 3 7.82 0.18 -12.07
CA ASN A 3 6.69 0.88 -11.46
C ASN A 3 5.92 0.01 -10.43
N ALA A 4 6.02 -1.31 -10.52
CA ALA A 4 5.50 -2.23 -9.50
C ALA A 4 6.44 -2.36 -8.29
N ALA A 5 7.60 -1.70 -8.31
CA ALA A 5 8.64 -1.81 -7.30
C ALA A 5 9.15 -3.24 -7.05
N VAL A 6 9.17 -4.07 -8.11
CA VAL A 6 9.68 -5.45 -8.02
C VAL A 6 11.20 -5.42 -7.84
N PRO A 7 11.77 -6.19 -6.90
CA PRO A 7 13.21 -6.25 -6.71
C PRO A 7 13.97 -6.62 -8.00
N PRO A 8 15.13 -6.00 -8.24
CA PRO A 8 15.86 -5.05 -7.39
C PRO A 8 15.43 -3.57 -7.52
N PHE A 9 14.39 -3.28 -8.29
CA PHE A 9 14.00 -1.91 -8.70
C PHE A 9 13.02 -1.22 -7.74
N GLY A 10 12.88 -1.66 -6.49
CA GLY A 10 11.89 -1.14 -5.53
C GLY A 10 12.34 0.06 -4.69
N ALA A 11 13.64 0.35 -4.62
CA ALA A 11 14.22 1.32 -3.69
C ALA A 11 13.75 2.78 -3.91
N TRP A 12 13.37 3.16 -5.12
CA TRP A 12 12.90 4.51 -5.44
C TRP A 12 11.61 4.91 -4.73
N LEU A 13 10.75 3.95 -4.43
CA LEU A 13 9.40 4.21 -3.94
C LEU A 13 9.41 4.82 -2.51
N PRO A 14 10.15 4.27 -1.52
CA PRO A 14 10.23 4.86 -0.19
C PRO A 14 10.90 6.24 -0.16
N ASP A 15 11.71 6.58 -1.15
CA ASP A 15 12.37 7.89 -1.23
C ASP A 15 11.50 8.92 -1.97
N ALA A 16 10.85 8.52 -3.06
CA ALA A 16 10.04 9.41 -3.87
C ALA A 16 8.73 9.86 -3.20
N TYR A 17 8.06 8.97 -2.46
CA TYR A 17 6.74 9.27 -1.88
C TYR A 17 6.79 10.31 -0.75
N PRO A 18 7.75 10.25 0.21
CA PRO A 18 7.89 11.31 1.20
C PRO A 18 8.34 12.64 0.62
N ALA A 19 9.19 12.61 -0.42
CA ALA A 19 9.67 13.81 -1.09
C ALA A 19 8.62 14.52 -1.96
N ALA A 20 7.58 13.78 -2.39
CA ALA A 20 6.50 14.36 -3.19
C ALA A 20 5.64 15.33 -2.36
N THR A 21 4.95 16.26 -3.05
CA THR A 21 3.94 17.11 -2.42
C THR A 21 2.84 16.26 -1.77
N VAL A 22 2.12 16.80 -0.81
CA VAL A 22 1.05 16.08 -0.10
C VAL A 22 0.03 15.49 -1.07
N THR A 23 -0.46 16.32 -2.00
CA THR A 23 -1.42 15.88 -3.02
C THR A 23 -0.79 14.95 -4.07
N GLY A 24 0.45 15.23 -4.49
CA GLY A 24 1.19 14.38 -5.43
C GLY A 24 1.38 12.97 -4.90
N ALA A 25 1.73 12.80 -3.63
CA ALA A 25 1.87 11.49 -3.00
C ALA A 25 0.56 10.68 -3.00
N VAL A 26 -0.59 11.35 -2.84
CA VAL A 26 -1.92 10.70 -2.92
C VAL A 26 -2.14 10.11 -4.31
N PHE A 27 -1.92 10.89 -5.37
CA PHE A 27 -2.07 10.41 -6.76
C PHE A 27 -1.06 9.32 -7.11
N MET A 28 0.19 9.47 -6.70
CA MET A 28 1.22 8.44 -6.89
C MET A 28 0.83 7.13 -6.20
N SER A 29 0.33 7.19 -4.97
CA SER A 29 -0.10 6.01 -4.22
C SER A 29 -1.32 5.33 -4.85
N ALA A 30 -2.21 6.11 -5.47
CA ALA A 30 -3.41 5.59 -6.12
C ALA A 30 -3.10 4.83 -7.41
N PHE A 31 -2.32 5.42 -8.30
CA PHE A 31 -2.24 4.95 -9.69
C PHE A 31 -0.92 4.29 -10.07
N THR A 32 0.24 4.81 -9.66
CA THR A 32 1.54 4.39 -10.19
C THR A 32 1.78 2.89 -10.12
N THR A 33 1.64 2.29 -8.95
CA THR A 33 1.88 0.85 -8.77
C THR A 33 0.73 -0.02 -9.29
N LYS A 34 -0.52 0.48 -9.29
CA LYS A 34 -1.69 -0.30 -9.73
C LYS A 34 -1.78 -0.42 -11.25
N THR A 35 -1.37 0.60 -11.99
CA THR A 35 -1.23 0.49 -13.45
C THR A 35 -0.17 -0.54 -13.82
N ALA A 36 0.91 -0.64 -13.05
CA ALA A 36 1.91 -1.69 -13.24
C ALA A 36 1.37 -3.09 -12.94
N VAL A 37 0.61 -3.25 -11.85
CA VAL A 37 -0.06 -4.53 -11.53
C VAL A 37 -1.04 -4.92 -12.63
N TYR A 38 -1.82 -3.97 -13.15
CA TYR A 38 -2.71 -4.20 -14.30
C TYR A 38 -1.94 -4.71 -15.52
N ALA A 39 -0.81 -4.08 -15.85
CA ALA A 39 0.03 -4.55 -16.96
C ALA A 39 0.57 -5.96 -16.73
N LEU A 40 0.97 -6.30 -15.49
CA LEU A 40 1.41 -7.66 -15.14
C LEU A 40 0.30 -8.69 -15.29
N ILE A 41 -0.93 -8.37 -14.89
CA ILE A 41 -2.11 -9.24 -15.12
C ILE A 41 -2.31 -9.52 -16.61
N ARG A 42 -2.11 -8.51 -17.47
CA ARG A 42 -2.35 -8.64 -18.91
C ARG A 42 -1.25 -9.42 -19.65
N ILE A 43 -0.02 -9.39 -19.15
CA ILE A 43 1.17 -9.89 -19.87
C ILE A 43 1.75 -11.15 -19.24
N CYS A 44 1.75 -11.24 -17.90
CA CYS A 44 2.54 -12.21 -17.15
C CYS A 44 1.71 -13.06 -16.17
N ALA A 45 0.37 -13.11 -16.30
CA ALA A 45 -0.46 -13.94 -15.42
C ALA A 45 -0.01 -15.43 -15.50
N GLY A 46 0.12 -16.08 -14.33
CA GLY A 46 0.55 -17.47 -14.22
C GLY A 46 2.08 -17.68 -14.28
N SER A 47 2.88 -16.63 -14.18
CA SER A 47 4.34 -16.76 -14.14
C SER A 47 4.83 -17.06 -12.72
N GLU A 48 5.41 -18.26 -12.51
CA GLU A 48 5.93 -18.69 -11.20
C GLU A 48 6.99 -17.75 -10.61
N ILE A 49 7.79 -17.09 -11.46
CA ILE A 49 8.80 -16.13 -11.03
C ILE A 49 8.14 -14.97 -10.25
N LEU A 50 6.93 -14.55 -10.65
CA LEU A 50 6.20 -13.48 -9.96
C LEU A 50 5.74 -13.89 -8.57
N ILE A 51 5.51 -15.18 -8.32
CA ILE A 51 5.16 -15.66 -6.97
C ILE A 51 6.34 -15.41 -6.03
N VAL A 52 7.53 -15.87 -6.41
CA VAL A 52 8.74 -15.72 -5.59
C VAL A 52 9.07 -14.24 -5.36
N LEU A 53 9.08 -13.44 -6.44
CA LEU A 53 9.37 -12.01 -6.36
C LEU A 53 8.32 -11.27 -5.52
N GLY A 54 7.05 -11.62 -5.66
CA GLY A 54 5.95 -11.03 -4.89
C GLY A 54 6.05 -11.34 -3.40
N VAL A 55 6.39 -12.59 -3.03
CA VAL A 55 6.60 -12.98 -1.64
C VAL A 55 7.80 -12.22 -1.02
N VAL A 56 8.92 -12.15 -1.74
CA VAL A 56 10.09 -11.37 -1.29
C VAL A 56 9.72 -9.90 -1.06
N MET A 57 8.98 -9.29 -2.00
CA MET A 57 8.48 -7.92 -1.84
C MET A 57 7.58 -7.77 -0.60
N ALA A 58 6.67 -8.71 -0.39
CA ALA A 58 5.73 -8.66 0.72
C ALA A 58 6.47 -8.65 2.06
N ILE A 59 7.43 -9.56 2.25
CA ILE A 59 8.24 -9.66 3.46
C ILE A 59 9.13 -8.42 3.62
N TYR A 60 9.88 -8.04 2.58
CA TYR A 60 10.74 -6.86 2.58
C TYR A 60 9.96 -5.61 3.01
N GLY A 61 8.81 -5.36 2.37
CA GLY A 61 8.00 -4.18 2.65
C GLY A 61 7.47 -4.13 4.09
N VAL A 62 7.08 -5.28 4.68
CA VAL A 62 6.61 -5.33 6.07
C VAL A 62 7.76 -5.07 7.04
N VAL A 63 8.91 -5.74 6.88
CA VAL A 63 10.06 -5.58 7.77
C VAL A 63 10.50 -4.12 7.84
N TYR A 64 10.71 -3.49 6.68
CA TYR A 64 11.13 -2.09 6.64
C TYR A 64 10.04 -1.12 7.10
N ALA A 65 8.75 -1.42 6.86
CA ALA A 65 7.66 -0.60 7.39
C ALA A 65 7.62 -0.57 8.92
N VAL A 66 7.92 -1.69 9.58
CA VAL A 66 7.94 -1.77 11.05
C VAL A 66 9.15 -1.00 11.65
N LEU A 67 10.26 -0.95 10.94
CA LEU A 67 11.48 -0.25 11.37
C LEU A 67 11.42 1.27 11.14
N GLU A 68 10.47 1.74 10.32
CA GLU A 68 10.43 3.13 9.89
C GLU A 68 9.73 4.03 10.92
N ASN A 69 10.31 5.21 11.16
CA ASN A 69 9.75 6.22 12.07
C ASN A 69 9.00 7.35 11.36
N ASP A 70 9.24 7.54 10.06
CA ASP A 70 8.49 8.51 9.26
C ASP A 70 7.18 7.89 8.77
N ALA A 71 6.04 8.53 9.09
CA ALA A 71 4.70 8.02 8.73
C ALA A 71 4.50 7.87 7.22
N ARG A 72 5.07 8.75 6.40
CA ARG A 72 4.93 8.70 4.94
C ARG A 72 5.83 7.62 4.34
N ARG A 73 7.06 7.44 4.85
CA ARG A 73 7.95 6.35 4.46
C ARG A 73 7.40 4.99 4.88
N LEU A 74 6.83 4.89 6.08
CA LEU A 74 6.13 3.69 6.55
C LEU A 74 5.01 3.31 5.57
N LEU A 75 4.19 4.27 5.16
CA LEU A 75 3.13 4.03 4.18
C LEU A 75 3.69 3.61 2.82
N ALA A 76 4.85 4.13 2.41
CA ALA A 76 5.51 3.76 1.16
C ALA A 76 6.02 2.32 1.19
N TYR A 77 6.70 1.88 2.25
CA TYR A 77 7.09 0.48 2.44
C TYR A 77 5.89 -0.46 2.49
N HIS A 78 4.82 -0.02 3.14
CA HIS A 78 3.58 -0.79 3.14
C HIS A 78 2.94 -0.91 1.75
N ILE A 79 3.14 0.07 0.83
CA ILE A 79 2.74 -0.09 -0.58
C ILE A 79 3.53 -1.23 -1.21
N ILE A 80 4.86 -1.27 -1.03
CA ILE A 80 5.70 -2.35 -1.57
C ILE A 80 5.18 -3.72 -1.12
N SER A 81 4.88 -3.86 0.18
CA SER A 81 4.33 -5.11 0.72
C SER A 81 3.01 -5.51 0.07
N GLN A 82 2.06 -4.58 -0.06
CA GLN A 82 0.74 -4.88 -0.64
C GLN A 82 0.80 -5.12 -2.15
N VAL A 83 1.67 -4.41 -2.85
CA VAL A 83 1.92 -4.68 -4.28
C VAL A 83 2.61 -6.04 -4.45
N GLY A 84 3.54 -6.41 -3.56
CA GLY A 84 4.14 -7.75 -3.54
C GLY A 84 3.08 -8.85 -3.42
N TYR A 85 2.12 -8.65 -2.53
CA TYR A 85 0.98 -9.56 -2.39
C TYR A 85 0.15 -9.66 -3.69
N MET A 86 -0.10 -8.53 -4.36
CA MET A 86 -0.79 -8.53 -5.66
C MET A 86 0.05 -9.24 -6.75
N VAL A 87 1.36 -8.99 -6.79
CA VAL A 87 2.28 -9.62 -7.76
C VAL A 87 2.32 -11.14 -7.56
N ALA A 88 2.35 -11.62 -6.32
CA ALA A 88 2.26 -13.04 -6.02
C ALA A 88 0.93 -13.65 -6.50
N GLY A 89 -0.19 -12.95 -6.27
CA GLY A 89 -1.50 -13.36 -6.76
C GLY A 89 -1.60 -13.39 -8.29
N VAL A 90 -0.94 -12.47 -8.99
CA VAL A 90 -0.82 -12.53 -10.46
C VAL A 90 -0.02 -13.75 -10.90
N GLY A 91 1.04 -14.08 -10.15
CA GLY A 91 1.87 -15.26 -10.42
C GLY A 91 1.12 -16.58 -10.33
N LEU A 92 0.14 -16.70 -9.41
CA LEU A 92 -0.73 -17.87 -9.29
C LEU A 92 -1.56 -18.13 -10.57
N GLY A 93 -2.00 -17.07 -11.24
CA GLY A 93 -2.69 -17.16 -12.53
C GLY A 93 -4.10 -17.77 -12.49
N THR A 94 -4.59 -18.23 -11.33
CA THR A 94 -5.96 -18.75 -11.22
C THR A 94 -6.99 -17.65 -11.38
N GLN A 95 -8.17 -17.98 -11.90
CA GLN A 95 -9.25 -16.99 -12.08
C GLN A 95 -9.62 -16.32 -10.74
N MET A 96 -9.62 -17.09 -9.66
CA MET A 96 -9.93 -16.56 -8.32
C MET A 96 -8.84 -15.62 -7.81
N ALA A 97 -7.56 -15.98 -8.00
CA ALA A 97 -6.45 -15.12 -7.63
C ALA A 97 -6.48 -13.79 -8.39
N ILE A 98 -6.69 -13.82 -9.70
CA ILE A 98 -6.79 -12.61 -10.54
C ILE A 98 -7.94 -11.71 -10.09
N ASN A 99 -9.12 -12.29 -9.86
CA ASN A 99 -10.27 -11.54 -9.35
C ASN A 99 -9.97 -10.91 -7.96
N GLY A 100 -9.31 -11.66 -7.08
CA GLY A 100 -8.87 -11.19 -5.78
C GLY A 100 -7.86 -10.04 -5.89
N VAL A 101 -6.88 -10.15 -6.79
CA VAL A 101 -5.88 -9.09 -7.06
C VAL A 101 -6.55 -7.81 -7.57
N VAL A 102 -7.48 -7.91 -8.53
CA VAL A 102 -8.21 -6.75 -9.06
C VAL A 102 -9.04 -6.07 -7.97
N ALA A 103 -9.80 -6.85 -7.20
CA ALA A 103 -10.57 -6.35 -6.08
C ALA A 103 -9.66 -5.70 -5.02
N HIS A 104 -8.52 -6.33 -4.71
CA HIS A 104 -7.56 -5.79 -3.76
C HIS A 104 -6.91 -4.50 -4.26
N ALA A 105 -6.54 -4.42 -5.54
CA ALA A 105 -5.99 -3.21 -6.14
C ALA A 105 -6.96 -2.03 -6.01
N PHE A 106 -8.25 -2.24 -6.30
CA PHE A 106 -9.28 -1.22 -6.17
C PHE A 106 -9.45 -0.75 -4.70
N CYS A 107 -9.64 -1.68 -3.78
CA CYS A 107 -9.77 -1.37 -2.35
C CYS A 107 -8.52 -0.65 -1.82
N HIS A 108 -7.33 -1.12 -2.25
CA HIS A 108 -6.05 -0.54 -1.85
C HIS A 108 -5.90 0.92 -2.30
N ILE A 109 -6.38 1.29 -3.49
CA ILE A 109 -6.39 2.69 -3.94
C ILE A 109 -7.14 3.55 -2.93
N LEU A 110 -8.33 3.14 -2.52
CA LEU A 110 -9.21 3.93 -1.65
C LEU A 110 -8.58 4.16 -0.27
N TYR A 111 -8.26 3.10 0.46
CA TYR A 111 -7.76 3.27 1.83
C TYR A 111 -6.32 3.82 1.89
N LYS A 112 -5.48 3.56 0.87
CA LYS A 112 -4.15 4.17 0.82
C LYS A 112 -4.19 5.66 0.54
N SER A 113 -5.02 6.09 -0.40
CA SER A 113 -5.23 7.51 -0.66
C SER A 113 -5.74 8.24 0.59
N LEU A 114 -6.66 7.61 1.32
CA LEU A 114 -7.17 8.14 2.59
C LEU A 114 -6.05 8.29 3.64
N LEU A 115 -5.20 7.27 3.78
CA LEU A 115 -4.07 7.30 4.72
C LEU A 115 -3.01 8.35 4.33
N PHE A 116 -2.69 8.49 3.05
CA PHE A 116 -1.78 9.54 2.58
C PHE A 116 -2.37 10.95 2.75
N MET A 117 -3.67 11.13 2.55
CA MET A 117 -4.34 12.38 2.87
C MET A 117 -4.28 12.69 4.37
N GLY A 118 -4.53 11.69 5.22
CA GLY A 118 -4.46 11.83 6.67
C GLY A 118 -3.06 12.22 7.15
N THR A 119 -2.03 11.46 6.75
CA THR A 119 -0.63 11.77 7.11
C THR A 119 -0.14 13.07 6.48
N GLY A 120 -0.61 13.40 5.29
CA GLY A 120 -0.33 14.68 4.64
C GLY A 120 -0.94 15.87 5.39
N SER A 121 -2.18 15.74 5.89
CA SER A 121 -2.82 16.75 6.73
C SER A 121 -2.09 16.94 8.06
N VAL A 122 -1.61 15.85 8.66
CA VAL A 122 -0.78 15.90 9.88
C VAL A 122 0.52 16.65 9.59
N LEU A 123 1.24 16.30 8.53
CA LEU A 123 2.46 16.99 8.13
C LEU A 123 2.24 18.48 7.90
N TYR A 124 1.14 18.85 7.23
CA TYR A 124 0.82 20.26 6.95
C TYR A 124 0.58 21.07 8.23
N MET A 125 -0.09 20.48 9.22
CA MET A 125 -0.44 21.16 10.47
C MET A 125 0.68 21.15 11.51
N THR A 126 1.51 20.11 11.57
CA THR A 126 2.55 19.94 12.61
C THR A 126 3.96 20.25 12.12
N GLY A 127 4.18 20.24 10.79
CA GLY A 127 5.50 20.41 10.17
C GLY A 127 6.41 19.18 10.26
N THR A 128 5.97 18.08 10.90
CA THR A 128 6.75 16.84 11.03
C THR A 128 5.93 15.61 10.64
N ALA A 129 6.62 14.60 10.09
CA ALA A 129 6.05 13.30 9.78
C ALA A 129 6.58 12.18 10.72
N LYS A 130 7.48 12.52 11.64
CA LYS A 130 8.10 11.54 12.56
C LYS A 130 7.14 11.15 13.66
N LEU A 131 6.85 9.86 13.77
CA LEU A 131 5.91 9.31 14.75
C LEU A 131 6.32 9.61 16.19
N THR A 132 7.61 9.64 16.49
CA THR A 132 8.15 9.94 17.84
C THR A 132 7.94 11.39 18.27
N GLU A 133 7.73 12.31 17.33
CA GLU A 133 7.50 13.73 17.60
C GLU A 133 6.00 14.08 17.61
N LEU A 134 5.13 13.15 17.22
CA LEU A 134 3.68 13.33 17.14
C LEU A 134 2.99 12.81 18.40
N GLY A 135 2.06 13.62 18.96
CA GLY A 135 1.26 13.22 20.11
C GLY A 135 0.03 14.10 20.27
N GLY A 136 -1.01 13.55 20.92
CA GLY A 136 -2.22 14.31 21.28
C GLY A 136 -3.09 14.81 20.12
N LEU A 137 -2.85 14.38 18.89
CA LEU A 137 -3.52 14.87 17.67
C LEU A 137 -5.03 14.64 17.67
N TYR A 138 -5.54 13.69 18.45
CA TYR A 138 -6.97 13.43 18.57
C TYR A 138 -7.77 14.64 19.12
N LYS A 139 -7.11 15.50 19.90
CA LYS A 139 -7.72 16.73 20.43
C LYS A 139 -7.74 17.86 19.40
N THR A 140 -6.66 17.98 18.62
CA THR A 140 -6.49 19.08 17.66
C THR A 140 -7.09 18.79 16.30
N MET A 141 -7.05 17.50 15.86
CA MET A 141 -7.49 17.05 14.54
C MET A 141 -8.44 15.82 14.62
N PRO A 142 -9.60 15.92 15.32
CA PRO A 142 -10.46 14.76 15.58
C PRO A 142 -11.03 14.13 14.29
N ARG A 143 -11.37 14.93 13.29
CA ARG A 143 -11.90 14.43 12.01
C ARG A 143 -10.83 13.64 11.23
N THR A 144 -9.62 14.17 11.13
CA THR A 144 -8.50 13.50 10.48
C THR A 144 -8.19 12.17 11.18
N MET A 145 -8.22 12.17 12.52
CA MET A 145 -8.02 10.96 13.32
C MET A 145 -9.05 9.89 12.97
N ILE A 146 -10.34 10.21 12.95
CA ILE A 146 -11.42 9.25 12.62
C ILE A 146 -11.21 8.65 11.23
N TYR A 147 -10.95 9.47 10.20
CA TYR A 147 -10.73 8.98 8.86
C TYR A 147 -9.47 8.12 8.73
N THR A 148 -8.40 8.49 9.42
CA THR A 148 -7.15 7.70 9.43
C THR A 148 -7.34 6.35 10.13
N VAL A 149 -8.11 6.30 11.22
CA VAL A 149 -8.45 5.05 11.90
C VAL A 149 -9.30 4.15 11.01
N ILE A 150 -10.31 4.67 10.31
CA ILE A 150 -11.11 3.91 9.34
C ILE A 150 -10.23 3.35 8.24
N GLY A 151 -9.31 4.14 7.68
CA GLY A 151 -8.33 3.68 6.70
C GLY A 151 -7.40 2.60 7.26
N GLY A 152 -6.97 2.75 8.51
CA GLY A 152 -6.14 1.77 9.23
C GLY A 152 -6.85 0.44 9.47
N LEU A 153 -8.12 0.46 9.85
CA LEU A 153 -8.93 -0.76 10.01
C LEU A 153 -9.14 -1.46 8.65
N SER A 154 -9.38 -0.70 7.60
CA SER A 154 -9.55 -1.26 6.25
C SER A 154 -8.27 -1.95 5.75
N ILE A 155 -7.09 -1.34 5.95
CA ILE A 155 -5.81 -1.91 5.53
C ILE A 155 -5.41 -3.13 6.36
N SER A 156 -5.78 -3.15 7.66
CA SER A 156 -5.53 -4.27 8.57
C SER A 156 -6.41 -5.49 8.30
N SER A 157 -7.29 -5.41 7.30
CA SER A 157 -8.24 -6.49 6.98
C SER A 157 -9.17 -6.83 8.15
N PHE A 158 -9.61 -5.81 8.88
CA PHE A 158 -10.60 -6.00 9.92
C PHE A 158 -11.91 -6.52 9.29
N PRO A 159 -12.59 -7.52 9.90
CA PRO A 159 -13.85 -8.03 9.39
C PRO A 159 -14.85 -6.91 9.08
N LEU A 160 -15.66 -7.07 8.04
CA LEU A 160 -16.63 -6.10 7.49
C LEU A 160 -16.02 -4.96 6.66
N PHE A 161 -14.69 -4.81 6.61
CA PHE A 161 -14.04 -3.84 5.74
C PHE A 161 -13.62 -4.46 4.41
N SER A 162 -13.48 -3.63 3.38
CA SER A 162 -13.15 -4.04 2.01
C SER A 162 -11.83 -4.81 1.89
N GLY A 163 -10.84 -4.46 2.74
CA GLY A 163 -9.54 -5.14 2.78
C GLY A 163 -9.63 -6.61 3.21
N PHE A 164 -10.60 -6.97 4.05
CA PHE A 164 -10.81 -8.35 4.47
C PHE A 164 -11.28 -9.23 3.31
N VAL A 165 -12.31 -8.80 2.58
CA VAL A 165 -12.89 -9.56 1.45
C VAL A 165 -11.84 -9.77 0.36
N SER A 166 -11.15 -8.72 -0.07
CA SER A 166 -10.19 -8.81 -1.16
C SER A 166 -8.98 -9.68 -0.84
N LYS A 167 -8.48 -9.63 0.41
CA LYS A 167 -7.36 -10.48 0.82
C LYS A 167 -7.77 -11.93 0.99
N SER A 168 -8.93 -12.21 1.57
CA SER A 168 -9.41 -13.59 1.69
C SER A 168 -9.57 -14.26 0.33
N MET A 169 -10.10 -13.56 -0.68
CA MET A 169 -10.21 -14.09 -2.05
C MET A 169 -8.85 -14.49 -2.65
N THR A 170 -7.80 -13.73 -2.40
CA THR A 170 -6.47 -14.06 -2.95
C THR A 170 -5.77 -15.16 -2.15
N VAL A 171 -6.01 -15.25 -0.83
CA VAL A 171 -5.40 -16.29 0.03
C VAL A 171 -6.03 -17.65 -0.19
N THR A 172 -7.32 -17.70 -0.51
CA THR A 172 -8.05 -18.95 -0.77
C THR A 172 -7.90 -19.47 -2.21
N ALA A 173 -7.19 -18.74 -3.07
CA ALA A 173 -6.97 -19.08 -4.48
C ALA A 173 -5.74 -19.95 -4.69
#